data_d03d3a09f0545287466b586e9e1a6773
#
_entry.id   d03d3a09f0545287466b586e9e1a6773
#
_cell.length_a   1.000
_cell.length_b   1.000
_cell.length_c   1.000
_cell.angle_alpha   90.00
_cell.angle_beta   90.00
_cell.angle_gamma   90.00
#
_symmetry.space_group_name_H-M   'P 1'
#
loop_
_entity.id
_entity.type
_entity.pdbx_description
1 polymer ?
#
loop_
_entity_poly.entity_id
_entity_poly.type
_entity_poly.pdbx_seq_one_letter_code
_entity_poly.pdbx_strand_id
1 'polypeptide(L)'
;MNVLVVGQGGREHALAWKLSKSKQVSKIFVAPGNGGTANEAKCFNKSINVNNFSALEELVNSENIELIVVGPEDPLVNGINDYFQDSKVKVFGPTKEGAQLEGSKIFSKKFMFENNIPTGAASFFSESKLAKNYLKTCLLYTSPSPRD
;
A
#
# COMPACT_ATOMS: atom_id res chain seq x y z
N MET A 1 9.84 -2.67 -20.99
CA MET A 1 9.28 -1.64 -20.11
C MET A 1 10.11 -1.49 -18.84
N ASN A 2 10.22 -0.27 -18.30
CA ASN A 2 10.79 -0.01 -16.98
C ASN A 2 9.67 0.09 -15.94
N VAL A 3 9.88 -0.49 -14.76
CA VAL A 3 8.89 -0.57 -13.70
C VAL A 3 9.43 0.05 -12.42
N LEU A 4 8.59 0.78 -11.68
CA LEU A 4 8.87 1.24 -10.33
C LEU A 4 8.03 0.41 -9.34
N VAL A 5 8.69 -0.20 -8.37
CA VAL A 5 8.03 -0.83 -7.21
C VAL A 5 8.19 0.11 -6.02
N VAL A 6 7.08 0.60 -5.49
CA VAL A 6 7.08 1.49 -4.31
C VAL A 6 6.94 0.64 -3.05
N GLY A 7 7.91 0.78 -2.14
CA GLY A 7 7.95 0.10 -0.85
C GLY A 7 9.29 -0.58 -0.54
N GLN A 8 9.37 -1.25 0.61
CA GLN A 8 10.64 -1.82 1.13
C GLN A 8 10.46 -3.16 1.86
N GLY A 9 9.25 -3.68 1.93
CA GLY A 9 8.96 -4.91 2.66
C GLY A 9 9.21 -6.19 1.85
N GLY A 10 8.92 -7.35 2.47
CA GLY A 10 9.01 -8.65 1.81
C GLY A 10 8.02 -8.82 0.66
N ARG A 11 6.86 -8.17 0.73
CA ARG A 11 5.87 -8.13 -0.35
C ARG A 11 6.44 -7.46 -1.59
N GLU A 12 7.05 -6.29 -1.45
CA GLU A 12 7.68 -5.55 -2.55
C GLU A 12 8.89 -6.29 -3.11
N HIS A 13 9.67 -6.97 -2.25
CA HIS A 13 10.75 -7.85 -2.71
C HIS A 13 10.20 -8.99 -3.58
N ALA A 14 9.14 -9.67 -3.14
CA ALA A 14 8.52 -10.75 -3.92
C ALA A 14 7.97 -10.25 -5.28
N LEU A 15 7.37 -9.06 -5.31
CA LEU A 15 6.91 -8.41 -6.54
C LEU A 15 8.10 -8.11 -7.48
N ALA A 16 9.17 -7.50 -6.97
CA ALA A 16 10.37 -7.18 -7.73
C ALA A 16 11.03 -8.46 -8.30
N TRP A 17 11.17 -9.50 -7.47
CA TRP A 17 11.66 -10.80 -7.89
C TRP A 17 10.80 -11.39 -9.01
N LYS A 18 9.47 -11.38 -8.87
CA LYS A 18 8.58 -11.92 -9.91
C LYS A 18 8.66 -11.14 -11.21
N LEU A 19 8.66 -9.81 -11.11
CA LEU A 19 8.80 -8.93 -12.27
C LEU A 19 10.13 -9.13 -13.00
N SER A 20 11.24 -9.42 -12.28
CA SER A 20 12.56 -9.66 -12.86
C SER A 20 12.59 -10.85 -13.83
N LYS A 21 11.70 -11.83 -13.62
CA LYS A 21 11.58 -13.03 -14.48
C LYS A 21 10.84 -12.74 -15.80
N SER A 22 10.18 -11.59 -15.91
CA SER A 22 9.46 -11.22 -17.13
C SER A 22 10.41 -10.77 -18.23
N LYS A 23 10.20 -11.28 -19.45
CA LYS A 23 10.93 -10.83 -20.65
C LYS A 23 10.53 -9.41 -21.09
N GLN A 24 9.35 -8.94 -20.67
CA GLN A 24 8.86 -7.59 -20.99
C GLN A 24 9.48 -6.50 -20.10
N VAL A 25 10.00 -6.87 -18.93
CA VAL A 25 10.62 -5.94 -17.98
C VAL A 25 12.11 -5.85 -18.22
N SER A 26 12.57 -4.63 -18.48
CA SER A 26 14.00 -4.31 -18.72
C SER A 26 14.71 -3.93 -17.44
N LYS A 27 14.14 -2.96 -16.67
CA LYS A 27 14.66 -2.50 -15.39
C LYS A 27 13.55 -2.38 -14.36
N ILE A 28 13.89 -2.62 -13.10
CA ILE A 28 13.01 -2.47 -11.95
C ILE A 28 13.68 -1.51 -10.97
N PHE A 29 13.05 -0.37 -10.74
CA PHE A 29 13.45 0.55 -9.69
C PHE A 29 12.63 0.24 -8.46
N VAL A 30 13.25 0.21 -7.28
CA VAL A 30 12.55 -0.06 -6.02
C VAL A 30 12.80 1.10 -5.06
N ALA A 31 11.74 1.76 -4.61
CA ALA A 31 11.83 2.95 -3.76
C ALA A 31 11.08 2.76 -2.43
N PRO A 32 11.79 2.78 -1.30
CA PRO A 32 13.24 2.85 -1.14
C PRO A 32 13.96 1.53 -1.40
N GLY A 33 13.26 0.37 -1.42
CA GLY A 33 13.82 -0.96 -1.52
C GLY A 33 14.47 -1.45 -0.21
N ASN A 34 15.13 -2.60 -0.28
CA ASN A 34 15.80 -3.23 0.85
C ASN A 34 17.05 -4.02 0.39
N GLY A 35 17.75 -4.65 1.33
CA GLY A 35 18.96 -5.45 1.02
C GLY A 35 18.65 -6.66 0.11
N GLY A 36 17.45 -7.23 0.14
CA GLY A 36 17.03 -8.30 -0.76
C GLY A 36 16.84 -7.80 -2.19
N THR A 37 16.07 -6.70 -2.36
CA THR A 37 15.83 -6.11 -3.68
C THR A 37 17.11 -5.60 -4.35
N ALA A 38 18.12 -5.17 -3.56
CA ALA A 38 19.41 -4.74 -4.08
C ALA A 38 20.19 -5.87 -4.78
N ASN A 39 19.90 -7.12 -4.45
CA ASN A 39 20.56 -8.30 -5.00
C ASN A 39 19.75 -9.01 -6.10
N GLU A 40 18.54 -8.54 -6.40
CA GLU A 40 17.71 -9.12 -7.43
C GLU A 40 18.12 -8.66 -8.84
N ALA A 41 18.00 -9.59 -9.79
CA ALA A 41 18.28 -9.29 -11.19
C ALA A 41 17.40 -8.14 -11.70
N LYS A 42 17.98 -7.23 -12.48
CA LYS A 42 17.32 -6.04 -13.06
C LYS A 42 16.85 -5.00 -12.04
N CYS A 43 17.08 -5.18 -10.73
CA CYS A 43 16.59 -4.30 -9.67
C CYS A 43 17.64 -3.25 -9.28
N PHE A 44 17.17 -2.03 -9.05
CA PHE A 44 17.94 -0.86 -8.65
C PHE A 44 17.21 -0.11 -7.54
N ASN A 45 17.74 -0.13 -6.33
CA ASN A 45 17.14 0.61 -5.22
C ASN A 45 17.40 2.11 -5.38
N LYS A 46 16.39 2.92 -5.05
CA LYS A 46 16.42 4.39 -5.06
C LYS A 46 15.97 4.90 -3.69
N SER A 47 16.84 5.56 -2.97
CA SER A 47 16.56 6.07 -1.61
C SER A 47 15.57 7.24 -1.66
N ILE A 48 14.32 6.96 -2.01
CA ILE A 48 13.21 7.92 -2.09
C ILE A 48 12.13 7.46 -1.12
N ASN A 49 11.60 8.41 -0.32
CA ASN A 49 10.46 8.14 0.56
C ASN A 49 9.21 7.85 -0.27
N VAL A 50 8.44 6.82 0.11
CA VAL A 50 7.23 6.38 -0.60
C VAL A 50 6.14 7.45 -0.74
N ASN A 51 6.13 8.45 0.13
CA ASN A 51 5.18 9.56 0.14
C ASN A 51 5.74 10.85 -0.51
N ASN A 52 6.98 10.83 -1.00
CA ASN A 52 7.53 11.96 -1.75
C ASN A 52 7.22 11.79 -3.25
N PHE A 53 5.98 12.13 -3.63
CA PHE A 53 5.49 11.90 -4.99
C PHE A 53 6.23 12.71 -6.05
N SER A 54 6.70 13.93 -5.71
CA SER A 54 7.51 14.73 -6.66
C SER A 54 8.86 14.07 -6.97
N ALA A 55 9.54 13.51 -5.97
CA ALA A 55 10.79 12.78 -6.20
C ALA A 55 10.57 11.46 -6.95
N LEU A 56 9.43 10.79 -6.72
CA LEU A 56 9.04 9.62 -7.51
C LEU A 56 8.74 10.00 -8.97
N GLU A 57 8.11 11.15 -9.22
CA GLU A 57 7.83 11.66 -10.56
C GLU A 57 9.12 12.03 -11.32
N GLU A 58 10.09 12.66 -10.65
CA GLU A 58 11.41 12.90 -11.21
C GLU A 58 12.09 11.60 -11.65
N LEU A 59 12.00 10.56 -10.81
CA LEU A 59 12.51 9.23 -11.15
C LEU A 59 11.75 8.61 -12.33
N VAL A 60 10.43 8.72 -12.35
CA VAL A 60 9.57 8.21 -13.44
C VAL A 60 9.99 8.82 -14.77
N ASN A 61 10.21 10.14 -14.79
CA ASN A 61 10.59 10.87 -16.00
C ASN A 61 12.02 10.58 -16.44
N SER A 62 12.99 10.58 -15.50
CA SER A 62 14.42 10.37 -15.83
C SER A 62 14.73 8.95 -16.29
N GLU A 63 14.04 7.95 -15.77
CA GLU A 63 14.28 6.54 -16.09
C GLU A 63 13.24 5.97 -17.09
N ASN A 64 12.36 6.81 -17.63
CA ASN A 64 11.28 6.41 -18.56
C ASN A 64 10.47 5.23 -18.02
N ILE A 65 9.95 5.35 -16.80
CA ILE A 65 9.14 4.32 -16.14
C ILE A 65 7.73 4.33 -16.75
N GLU A 66 7.24 3.15 -17.09
CA GLU A 66 5.95 2.96 -17.76
C GLU A 66 4.88 2.41 -16.81
N LEU A 67 5.30 1.78 -15.69
CA LEU A 67 4.40 1.18 -14.71
C LEU A 67 4.93 1.43 -13.29
N ILE A 68 4.06 1.91 -12.41
CA ILE A 68 4.28 1.97 -10.95
C ILE A 68 3.47 0.87 -10.30
N VAL A 69 4.10 0.06 -9.45
CA VAL A 69 3.45 -0.97 -8.62
C VAL A 69 3.60 -0.56 -7.18
N VAL A 70 2.48 -0.29 -6.50
CA VAL A 70 2.48 0.21 -5.12
C VAL A 70 2.22 -0.96 -4.16
N GLY A 71 3.19 -1.22 -3.27
CA GLY A 71 3.10 -2.29 -2.30
C GLY A 71 2.39 -1.92 -0.99
N PRO A 72 2.82 -0.84 -0.29
CA PRO A 72 2.24 -0.45 0.99
C PRO A 72 0.96 0.38 0.82
N GLU A 73 0.12 0.38 1.85
CA GLU A 73 -1.15 1.11 1.89
C GLU A 73 -0.97 2.64 2.03
N ASP A 74 0.06 3.09 2.75
CA ASP A 74 0.26 4.51 3.04
C ASP A 74 0.29 5.42 1.80
N PRO A 75 1.11 5.17 0.76
CA PRO A 75 1.11 6.02 -0.43
C PRO A 75 -0.20 5.94 -1.21
N LEU A 76 -0.95 4.82 -1.13
CA LEU A 76 -2.27 4.69 -1.76
C LEU A 76 -3.30 5.58 -1.08
N VAL A 77 -3.36 5.53 0.26
CA VAL A 77 -4.24 6.40 1.07
C VAL A 77 -3.87 7.87 0.92
N ASN A 78 -2.59 8.17 0.71
CA ASN A 78 -2.11 9.53 0.45
C ASN A 78 -2.34 9.98 -1.01
N GLY A 79 -2.80 9.10 -1.90
CA GLY A 79 -3.28 9.44 -3.24
C GLY A 79 -2.23 9.37 -4.34
N ILE A 80 -1.27 8.45 -4.25
CA ILE A 80 -0.25 8.28 -5.31
C ILE A 80 -0.88 8.00 -6.68
N ASN A 81 -1.98 7.22 -6.73
CA ASN A 81 -2.66 6.92 -8.00
C ASN A 81 -3.29 8.18 -8.58
N ASP A 82 -3.96 8.97 -7.74
CA ASP A 82 -4.60 10.23 -8.13
C ASP A 82 -3.56 11.29 -8.55
N TYR A 83 -2.37 11.28 -7.93
CA TYR A 83 -1.27 12.16 -8.31
C TYR A 83 -0.79 11.92 -9.75
N PHE A 84 -0.71 10.65 -10.15
CA PHE A 84 -0.25 10.26 -11.48
C PHE A 84 -1.36 10.09 -12.52
N GLN A 85 -2.62 10.41 -12.21
CA GLN A 85 -3.78 10.13 -13.08
C GLN A 85 -3.67 10.78 -14.48
N ASP A 86 -3.10 11.99 -14.56
CA ASP A 86 -2.94 12.74 -15.81
C ASP A 86 -1.57 12.49 -16.49
N SER A 87 -0.77 11.58 -15.93
CA SER A 87 0.53 11.21 -16.48
C SER A 87 0.43 10.06 -17.50
N LYS A 88 1.53 9.84 -18.24
CA LYS A 88 1.61 8.68 -19.16
C LYS A 88 1.90 7.37 -18.43
N VAL A 89 2.45 7.42 -17.22
CA VAL A 89 2.77 6.23 -16.43
C VAL A 89 1.49 5.62 -15.87
N LYS A 90 1.40 4.29 -15.93
CA LYS A 90 0.28 3.56 -15.31
C LYS A 90 0.60 3.24 -13.86
N VAL A 91 -0.38 3.38 -12.98
CA VAL A 91 -0.25 3.00 -11.55
C VAL A 91 -1.10 1.77 -11.28
N PHE A 92 -0.46 0.72 -10.79
CA PHE A 92 -1.15 -0.46 -10.27
C PHE A 92 -1.39 -0.27 -8.77
N GLY A 93 -2.61 0.12 -8.44
CA GLY A 93 -3.10 0.40 -7.09
C GLY A 93 -4.46 1.11 -7.14
N PRO A 94 -5.25 1.07 -6.08
CA PRO A 94 -6.52 1.80 -5.99
C PRO A 94 -6.29 3.32 -5.96
N THR A 95 -7.36 4.07 -6.25
CA THR A 95 -7.43 5.51 -5.98
C THR A 95 -7.40 5.77 -4.48
N LYS A 96 -7.16 7.02 -4.09
CA LYS A 96 -7.19 7.47 -2.69
C LYS A 96 -8.50 7.08 -1.99
N GLU A 97 -9.63 7.23 -2.67
CA GLU A 97 -10.94 6.85 -2.15
C GLU A 97 -11.04 5.33 -1.94
N GLY A 98 -10.67 4.54 -2.93
CA GLY A 98 -10.68 3.07 -2.83
C GLY A 98 -9.72 2.54 -1.77
N ALA A 99 -8.58 3.19 -1.58
CA ALA A 99 -7.59 2.81 -0.56
C ALA A 99 -8.10 2.97 0.88
N GLN A 100 -9.15 3.79 1.12
CA GLN A 100 -9.77 3.91 2.44
C GLN A 100 -10.34 2.60 2.97
N LEU A 101 -10.70 1.66 2.10
CA LEU A 101 -11.17 0.33 2.53
C LEU A 101 -10.11 -0.45 3.31
N GLU A 102 -8.84 -0.21 3.07
CA GLU A 102 -7.74 -0.81 3.82
C GLU A 102 -7.20 0.16 4.88
N GLY A 103 -7.07 1.44 4.54
CA GLY A 103 -6.46 2.46 5.39
C GLY A 103 -7.30 2.87 6.60
N SER A 104 -8.62 2.66 6.58
CA SER A 104 -9.51 3.03 7.68
C SER A 104 -10.46 1.90 8.07
N LYS A 105 -10.18 1.25 9.21
CA LYS A 105 -11.07 0.20 9.75
C LYS A 105 -12.50 0.70 9.99
N ILE A 106 -12.66 1.96 10.40
CA ILE A 106 -13.98 2.57 10.62
C ILE A 106 -14.71 2.72 9.29
N PHE A 107 -14.05 3.26 8.28
CA PHE A 107 -14.61 3.41 6.93
C PHE A 107 -15.01 2.05 6.36
N SER A 108 -14.09 1.09 6.39
CA SER A 108 -14.32 -0.27 5.91
C SER A 108 -15.53 -0.94 6.57
N LYS A 109 -15.63 -0.85 7.90
CA LYS A 109 -16.77 -1.43 8.63
C LYS A 109 -18.10 -0.75 8.30
N LYS A 110 -18.13 0.57 8.21
CA LYS A 110 -19.32 1.31 7.80
C LYS A 110 -19.75 0.90 6.39
N PHE A 111 -18.81 0.90 5.45
CA PHE A 111 -19.06 0.46 4.08
C PHE A 111 -19.65 -0.96 4.02
N MET A 112 -19.06 -1.91 4.79
CA MET A 112 -19.57 -3.28 4.84
C MET A 112 -21.01 -3.36 5.39
N PHE A 113 -21.33 -2.60 6.45
CA PHE A 113 -22.69 -2.58 7.02
C PHE A 113 -23.70 -1.97 6.05
N GLU A 114 -23.36 -0.85 5.41
CA GLU A 114 -24.23 -0.16 4.45
C GLU A 114 -24.54 -1.01 3.21
N ASN A 115 -23.60 -1.87 2.82
CA ASN A 115 -23.71 -2.73 1.63
C ASN A 115 -24.05 -4.19 1.96
N ASN A 116 -24.45 -4.51 3.19
CA ASN A 116 -24.80 -5.87 3.65
C ASN A 116 -23.69 -6.91 3.40
N ILE A 117 -22.41 -6.50 3.47
CA ILE A 117 -21.28 -7.41 3.35
C ILE A 117 -21.05 -8.10 4.71
N PRO A 118 -21.03 -9.43 4.77
CA PRO A 118 -20.79 -10.16 6.02
C PRO A 118 -19.47 -9.73 6.67
N THR A 119 -19.57 -9.30 7.94
CA THR A 119 -18.40 -8.88 8.72
C THR A 119 -18.67 -9.06 10.21
N GLY A 120 -17.61 -9.20 11.02
CA GLY A 120 -17.75 -9.24 12.48
C GLY A 120 -18.35 -7.96 13.05
N ALA A 121 -19.06 -8.07 14.18
CA ALA A 121 -19.61 -6.93 14.90
C ALA A 121 -18.51 -5.90 15.21
N ALA A 122 -18.87 -4.62 15.15
CA ALA A 122 -17.96 -3.52 15.46
C ALA A 122 -18.74 -2.36 16.12
N SER A 123 -18.09 -1.70 17.06
CA SER A 123 -18.59 -0.48 17.69
C SER A 123 -17.53 0.61 17.62
N PHE A 124 -17.95 1.85 17.41
CA PHE A 124 -17.06 2.99 17.20
C PHE A 124 -17.22 3.99 18.31
N PHE A 125 -16.13 4.49 18.86
CA PHE A 125 -16.13 5.42 19.97
C PHE A 125 -15.14 6.55 19.68
N SER A 126 -15.59 7.78 19.89
CA SER A 126 -14.74 8.99 19.89
C SER A 126 -14.14 9.28 21.26
N GLU A 127 -14.75 8.74 22.34
CA GLU A 127 -14.34 8.97 23.70
C GLU A 127 -13.91 7.67 24.40
N SER A 128 -12.74 7.72 25.04
CA SER A 128 -12.19 6.59 25.80
C SER A 128 -13.13 6.07 26.90
N LYS A 129 -13.89 6.98 27.55
CA LYS A 129 -14.83 6.61 28.62
C LYS A 129 -15.96 5.72 28.09
N LEU A 130 -16.52 6.04 26.92
CA LEU A 130 -17.57 5.26 26.26
C LEU A 130 -17.06 3.88 25.86
N ALA A 131 -15.87 3.83 25.26
CA ALA A 131 -15.23 2.57 24.93
C ALA A 131 -15.00 1.67 26.15
N LYS A 132 -14.48 2.22 27.25
CA LYS A 132 -14.27 1.48 28.50
C LYS A 132 -15.57 0.96 29.11
N ASN A 133 -16.67 1.72 29.02
CA ASN A 133 -17.97 1.25 29.51
C ASN A 133 -18.51 0.11 28.65
N TYR A 134 -18.38 0.21 27.34
CA TYR A 134 -18.78 -0.86 26.41
C TYR A 134 -18.00 -2.15 26.68
N LEU A 135 -16.69 -2.07 26.91
CA LEU A 135 -15.86 -3.23 27.22
C LEU A 135 -16.28 -4.00 28.47
N LYS A 136 -16.93 -3.35 29.43
CA LYS A 136 -17.49 -4.02 30.63
C LYS A 136 -18.71 -4.89 30.31
N THR A 137 -19.37 -4.66 29.20
CA THR A 137 -20.59 -5.36 28.77
C THR A 137 -20.36 -6.39 27.68
N CYS A 138 -19.16 -6.44 27.07
CA CYS A 138 -18.84 -7.42 26.04
C CYS A 138 -17.74 -8.38 26.48
N LEU A 139 -17.87 -9.64 26.08
CA LEU A 139 -16.84 -10.65 26.26
C LEU A 139 -15.73 -10.39 25.24
N LEU A 140 -14.54 -10.05 25.74
CA LEU A 140 -13.34 -9.95 24.93
C LEU A 140 -12.60 -11.29 24.98
N TYR A 141 -12.41 -11.87 23.82
CA TYR A 141 -11.48 -12.97 23.67
C TYR A 141 -10.10 -12.38 23.36
N THR A 142 -9.10 -12.78 24.12
CA THR A 142 -7.71 -12.46 23.78
C THR A 142 -7.33 -13.29 22.55
N SER A 143 -6.83 -12.66 21.52
CA SER A 143 -6.28 -13.38 20.39
C SER A 143 -4.98 -14.08 20.80
N PRO A 144 -4.78 -15.33 20.38
CA PRO A 144 -3.51 -16.02 20.61
C PRO A 144 -2.40 -15.56 19.67
N SER A 145 -2.67 -14.63 18.76
CA SER A 145 -1.70 -14.15 17.79
C SER A 145 -0.77 -13.09 18.39
N PRO A 146 0.55 -13.22 18.21
CA PRO A 146 1.51 -12.21 18.65
C PRO A 146 1.36 -10.86 17.94
N ARG A 147 0.49 -10.75 16.96
CA ARG A 147 0.24 -9.51 16.19
C ARG A 147 -0.94 -8.70 16.72
N ASP A 148 -1.65 -9.18 17.70
CA ASP A 148 -2.85 -8.52 18.27
C ASP A 148 -2.52 -7.75 19.55
#